data_7a86f6fa69efd8c3656bb6aae3b44d29
#
_entry.id   7a86f6fa69efd8c3656bb6aae3b44d29
#
_cell.length_a   1.000
_cell.length_b   1.000
_cell.length_c   1.000
_cell.angle_alpha   90.00
_cell.angle_beta   90.00
_cell.angle_gamma   90.00
#
_symmetry.space_group_name_H-M   'P 1'
#
loop_
_entity.id
_entity.type
_entity.pdbx_description
1 polymer ?
#
loop_
_entity_poly.entity_id
_entity_poly.type
_entity_poly.pdbx_seq_one_letter_code
_entity_poly.pdbx_strand_id
1 'polypeptide(L)'
;MQSPQERRVCRSAAGLLLAVLLATAAPMVEAQQPDPLQEHWYHNWFTLTEDIMAWEEDFPDIVRVVSAGETLYGRDQWVVQISDWSLTNKSDGTPKEQVYIDGGHHGNEHLGTELAFLTAEFYIEGWAAGDAEAIRVLQNTELHIMIMLNADGNDADTRWNMNQVDLNRNYDHHWTEDETASGDGPFSEPETANNAAYMSEWVADADLYVTMHTGTWILAYPWGFTPQMPPDHELFTHIADEVHANISADLPVRNANAGIYPTHGTSRDYGYGVMGYPCFTFETDDEQFLLWTVQSLSDRLAVELEVMRYLIDNVWYWRARLDVRSLEVRGEVVEVDVVNYGWASTANASIHYSDSDGELLWHSAPFGVNASNDSQAFLDASNLTSVEGGTWSLHYQKRVIDAAVWVAEPIDGEVIDIGAKKSALLPAPSLLLSLIALLGAALTRREN
;
A
#
# COMPACT_ATOMS: atom_id res chain seq x y z
N MET A 1 6.41 -0.30 40.82
CA MET A 1 5.81 -0.72 39.53
C MET A 1 6.99 -0.85 38.55
N GLN A 2 7.27 -2.05 38.09
CA GLN A 2 8.33 -2.28 37.09
C GLN A 2 7.76 -1.99 35.71
N SER A 3 8.56 -1.45 34.80
CA SER A 3 8.11 -1.11 33.45
C SER A 3 7.73 -2.38 32.64
N PRO A 4 6.93 -2.29 31.58
CA PRO A 4 6.59 -3.43 30.71
C PRO A 4 7.81 -4.15 30.14
N GLN A 5 8.91 -3.44 29.86
CA GLN A 5 10.19 -3.98 29.42
C GLN A 5 10.82 -4.96 30.46
N GLU A 6 10.69 -4.68 31.75
CA GLU A 6 11.25 -5.59 32.77
C GLU A 6 10.48 -6.92 32.87
N ARG A 7 9.20 -6.95 32.46
CA ARG A 7 8.39 -8.18 32.51
C ARG A 7 8.70 -9.13 31.34
N ARG A 8 9.06 -8.60 30.15
CA ARG A 8 9.47 -9.42 29.00
C ARG A 8 10.85 -10.06 29.21
N VAL A 9 11.81 -9.34 29.76
CA VAL A 9 13.16 -9.86 30.05
C VAL A 9 13.12 -10.97 31.12
N CYS A 10 12.16 -10.95 32.08
CA CYS A 10 12.02 -12.02 33.08
C CYS A 10 11.44 -13.33 32.52
N ARG A 11 10.64 -13.30 31.44
CA ARG A 11 10.07 -14.54 30.87
C ARG A 11 11.10 -15.33 30.03
N SER A 12 12.00 -14.66 29.32
CA SER A 12 13.08 -15.30 28.54
C SER A 12 14.25 -15.78 29.39
N ALA A 13 14.52 -15.17 30.56
CA ALA A 13 15.65 -15.55 31.42
C ALA A 13 15.34 -16.76 32.32
N ALA A 14 14.09 -17.10 32.59
CA ALA A 14 13.73 -18.23 33.44
C ALA A 14 13.87 -19.61 32.75
N GLY A 15 13.90 -19.66 31.44
CA GLY A 15 14.06 -20.89 30.63
C GLY A 15 15.50 -21.39 30.55
N LEU A 16 16.52 -20.55 30.77
CA LEU A 16 17.93 -20.88 30.51
C LEU A 16 18.73 -21.41 31.71
N LEU A 17 18.18 -21.42 32.92
CA LEU A 17 18.94 -21.77 34.14
C LEU A 17 18.70 -23.18 34.69
N LEU A 18 17.90 -24.04 34.05
CA LEU A 18 17.60 -25.39 34.57
C LEU A 18 18.25 -26.56 33.82
N ALA A 19 19.12 -26.32 32.84
CA ALA A 19 19.65 -27.40 31.96
C ALA A 19 21.09 -27.85 32.26
N VAL A 20 21.70 -27.46 33.37
CA VAL A 20 23.16 -27.74 33.59
C VAL A 20 23.46 -28.65 34.78
N LEU A 21 22.58 -29.40 35.35
CA LEU A 21 22.95 -30.40 36.40
C LEU A 21 22.07 -31.64 36.32
N LEU A 22 22.48 -32.64 35.50
CA LEU A 22 22.28 -34.08 35.78
C LEU A 22 22.83 -34.92 34.61
N ALA A 23 24.14 -35.10 34.55
CA ALA A 23 24.76 -36.11 33.73
C ALA A 23 24.87 -37.43 34.50
N THR A 24 23.87 -38.29 34.38
CA THR A 24 24.05 -39.73 34.60
C THR A 24 23.22 -40.45 33.53
N ALA A 25 23.86 -41.39 32.84
CA ALA A 25 23.39 -42.10 31.68
C ALA A 25 21.96 -42.67 31.82
N ALA A 26 21.01 -41.95 31.25
CA ALA A 26 19.74 -42.46 30.84
C ALA A 26 19.77 -42.61 29.30
N PRO A 27 18.98 -43.55 28.68
CA PRO A 27 18.90 -43.61 27.24
C PRO A 27 18.50 -42.20 26.75
N MET A 28 19.23 -41.68 25.78
CA MET A 28 18.86 -40.46 25.11
C MET A 28 17.48 -40.74 24.47
N VAL A 29 16.43 -40.33 25.18
CA VAL A 29 15.19 -40.01 24.53
C VAL A 29 15.56 -38.85 23.61
N GLU A 30 15.52 -39.05 22.32
CA GLU A 30 15.59 -37.99 21.35
C GLU A 30 14.59 -36.95 21.85
N ALA A 31 15.07 -35.78 22.33
CA ALA A 31 14.21 -34.75 22.82
C ALA A 31 13.31 -34.40 21.65
N GLN A 32 12.04 -34.67 21.79
CA GLN A 32 11.05 -34.32 20.77
C GLN A 32 11.22 -32.81 20.56
N GLN A 33 11.48 -32.41 19.32
CA GLN A 33 11.66 -31.01 18.97
C GLN A 33 10.39 -30.28 19.42
N PRO A 34 10.48 -29.15 20.15
CA PRO A 34 9.30 -28.45 20.62
C PRO A 34 8.44 -28.04 19.42
N ASP A 35 7.15 -28.21 19.52
CA ASP A 35 6.19 -27.74 18.52
C ASP A 35 6.11 -26.20 18.61
N PRO A 36 6.52 -25.45 17.58
CA PRO A 36 6.55 -23.99 17.66
C PRO A 36 5.17 -23.36 17.90
N LEU A 37 4.08 -23.99 17.47
CA LEU A 37 2.72 -23.53 17.74
C LEU A 37 2.33 -23.72 19.20
N GLN A 38 2.77 -24.80 19.85
CA GLN A 38 2.50 -25.05 21.26
C GLN A 38 3.40 -24.25 22.20
N GLU A 39 4.61 -23.90 21.76
CA GLU A 39 5.56 -23.07 22.52
C GLU A 39 5.25 -21.57 22.40
N HIS A 40 4.18 -21.18 21.72
CA HIS A 40 3.73 -19.79 21.52
C HIS A 40 4.79 -18.90 20.86
N TRP A 41 5.55 -19.40 19.92
CA TRP A 41 6.46 -18.61 19.11
C TRP A 41 5.71 -17.81 18.04
N TYR A 42 4.53 -18.29 17.65
CA TYR A 42 3.61 -17.68 16.72
C TYR A 42 2.33 -17.30 17.44
N HIS A 43 1.71 -16.23 16.98
CA HIS A 43 0.42 -15.85 17.48
C HIS A 43 -0.67 -16.82 16.98
N ASN A 44 -1.55 -17.21 17.89
CA ASN A 44 -2.89 -17.64 17.56
C ASN A 44 -3.86 -16.49 17.85
N TRP A 45 -5.13 -16.66 17.49
CA TRP A 45 -6.10 -15.59 17.68
C TRP A 45 -6.20 -15.07 19.11
N PHE A 46 -6.06 -15.94 20.12
CA PHE A 46 -6.16 -15.53 21.53
C PHE A 46 -4.94 -14.70 21.97
N THR A 47 -3.73 -15.16 21.67
CA THR A 47 -2.50 -14.45 22.06
C THR A 47 -2.36 -13.15 21.29
N LEU A 48 -2.76 -13.14 19.99
CA LEU A 48 -2.84 -11.91 19.21
C LEU A 48 -3.81 -10.91 19.85
N THR A 49 -5.01 -11.36 20.22
CA THR A 49 -6.01 -10.49 20.86
C THR A 49 -5.48 -9.91 22.16
N GLU A 50 -4.81 -10.71 23.01
CA GLU A 50 -4.21 -10.22 24.26
C GLU A 50 -3.17 -9.12 23.98
N ASP A 51 -2.29 -9.32 23.00
CA ASP A 51 -1.20 -8.37 22.71
C ASP A 51 -1.72 -7.07 22.09
N ILE A 52 -2.64 -7.13 21.12
CA ILE A 52 -3.15 -5.91 20.47
C ILE A 52 -4.05 -5.08 21.40
N MET A 53 -4.84 -5.72 22.28
CA MET A 53 -5.63 -5.01 23.28
C MET A 53 -4.72 -4.37 24.34
N ALA A 54 -3.58 -5.00 24.68
CA ALA A 54 -2.58 -4.38 25.54
C ALA A 54 -1.93 -3.15 24.87
N TRP A 55 -1.71 -3.17 23.55
CA TRP A 55 -1.23 -1.99 22.83
C TRP A 55 -2.23 -0.84 22.89
N GLU A 56 -3.52 -1.11 22.70
CA GLU A 56 -4.55 -0.07 22.81
C GLU A 56 -4.63 0.52 24.23
N GLU A 57 -4.50 -0.33 25.27
CA GLU A 57 -4.49 0.14 26.68
C GLU A 57 -3.23 0.95 27.01
N ASP A 58 -2.05 0.50 26.55
CA ASP A 58 -0.76 1.12 26.86
C ASP A 58 -0.48 2.38 26.00
N PHE A 59 -1.01 2.45 24.78
CA PHE A 59 -0.76 3.53 23.80
C PHE A 59 -2.03 4.12 23.18
N PRO A 60 -3.03 4.56 23.97
CA PRO A 60 -4.34 5.01 23.47
C PRO A 60 -4.26 6.25 22.56
N ASP A 61 -3.17 7.01 22.62
CA ASP A 61 -2.95 8.19 21.78
C ASP A 61 -2.60 7.84 20.34
N ILE A 62 -2.09 6.62 20.10
CA ILE A 62 -1.65 6.19 18.75
C ILE A 62 -2.28 4.88 18.28
N VAL A 63 -2.80 4.03 19.17
CA VAL A 63 -3.37 2.73 18.81
C VAL A 63 -4.87 2.72 19.02
N ARG A 64 -5.59 2.16 18.05
CA ARG A 64 -7.01 1.80 18.14
C ARG A 64 -7.17 0.39 17.59
N VAL A 65 -7.99 -0.43 18.22
CA VAL A 65 -8.31 -1.77 17.75
C VAL A 65 -9.78 -1.83 17.39
N VAL A 66 -10.08 -2.18 16.15
CA VAL A 66 -11.46 -2.29 15.65
C VAL A 66 -11.69 -3.67 15.04
N SER A 67 -12.92 -4.16 15.10
CA SER A 67 -13.32 -5.37 14.39
C SER A 67 -13.82 -5.02 13.00
N ALA A 68 -13.27 -5.66 11.97
CA ALA A 68 -13.79 -5.58 10.61
C ALA A 68 -15.02 -6.48 10.38
N GLY A 69 -15.30 -7.39 11.32
CA GLY A 69 -16.36 -8.39 11.29
C GLY A 69 -15.87 -9.70 11.90
N GLU A 70 -16.69 -10.73 11.81
CA GLU A 70 -16.38 -12.05 12.39
C GLU A 70 -16.07 -13.07 11.27
N THR A 71 -15.15 -13.99 11.57
CA THR A 71 -14.89 -15.20 10.78
C THR A 71 -16.09 -16.14 10.82
N LEU A 72 -16.03 -17.23 10.05
CA LEU A 72 -17.08 -18.25 10.02
C LEU A 72 -17.41 -18.82 11.41
N TYR A 73 -16.44 -18.93 12.31
CA TYR A 73 -16.63 -19.44 13.69
C TYR A 73 -16.77 -18.33 14.74
N GLY A 74 -16.97 -17.08 14.32
CA GLY A 74 -17.28 -15.96 15.21
C GLY A 74 -16.07 -15.40 15.95
N ARG A 75 -14.88 -15.47 15.35
CA ARG A 75 -13.70 -14.75 15.81
C ARG A 75 -13.64 -13.40 15.13
N ASP A 76 -13.41 -12.33 15.91
CA ASP A 76 -13.22 -11.00 15.32
C ASP A 76 -12.00 -10.96 14.41
N GLN A 77 -12.16 -10.34 13.26
CA GLN A 77 -11.07 -9.94 12.38
C GLN A 77 -10.57 -8.57 12.84
N TRP A 78 -9.58 -8.59 13.73
CA TRP A 78 -9.05 -7.38 14.32
C TRP A 78 -8.20 -6.58 13.34
N VAL A 79 -8.44 -5.28 13.31
CA VAL A 79 -7.55 -4.31 12.63
C VAL A 79 -6.96 -3.37 13.65
N VAL A 80 -5.63 -3.33 13.70
CA VAL A 80 -4.86 -2.38 14.50
C VAL A 80 -4.65 -1.13 13.67
N GLN A 81 -5.22 -0.02 14.12
CA GLN A 81 -5.05 1.30 13.50
C GLN A 81 -4.00 2.08 14.29
N ILE A 82 -2.94 2.52 13.62
CA ILE A 82 -1.79 3.17 14.26
C ILE A 82 -1.52 4.51 13.59
N SER A 83 -1.59 5.59 14.36
CA SER A 83 -1.31 6.96 13.90
C SER A 83 -1.19 7.88 15.11
N ASP A 84 -0.63 9.07 14.99
CA ASP A 84 -0.79 10.13 15.97
C ASP A 84 -2.21 10.72 15.88
N TRP A 85 -3.14 10.17 16.66
CA TRP A 85 -4.56 10.55 16.62
C TRP A 85 -4.85 11.93 17.20
N SER A 86 -3.84 12.60 17.75
CA SER A 86 -3.96 14.01 18.14
C SER A 86 -3.97 14.95 16.94
N LEU A 87 -3.53 14.48 15.79
CA LEU A 87 -3.45 15.21 14.52
C LEU A 87 -4.46 14.62 13.52
N THR A 88 -5.42 15.43 13.10
CA THR A 88 -6.37 15.06 12.03
C THR A 88 -5.73 15.11 10.66
N ASN A 89 -4.85 16.11 10.44
CA ASN A 89 -4.14 16.35 9.19
C ASN A 89 -2.64 16.46 9.45
N LYS A 90 -1.86 16.37 8.39
CA LYS A 90 -0.43 16.68 8.41
C LYS A 90 -0.18 18.15 8.71
N SER A 91 1.07 18.50 8.97
CA SER A 91 1.48 19.87 9.29
C SER A 91 1.22 20.89 8.17
N ASP A 92 1.14 20.44 6.92
CA ASP A 92 0.77 21.24 5.75
C ASP A 92 -0.74 21.42 5.55
N GLY A 93 -1.56 20.80 6.44
CA GLY A 93 -3.01 20.85 6.39
C GLY A 93 -3.66 19.80 5.47
N THR A 94 -2.86 19.01 4.75
CA THR A 94 -3.38 17.93 3.89
C THR A 94 -3.71 16.67 4.70
N PRO A 95 -4.62 15.79 4.21
CA PRO A 95 -4.89 14.51 4.85
C PRO A 95 -3.62 13.66 4.96
N LYS A 96 -3.58 12.80 6.00
CA LYS A 96 -2.54 11.78 6.13
C LYS A 96 -2.62 10.78 5.00
N GLU A 97 -1.49 10.19 4.61
CA GLU A 97 -1.46 9.02 3.75
C GLU A 97 -2.06 7.82 4.49
N GLN A 98 -2.70 6.91 3.75
CA GLN A 98 -3.25 5.69 4.32
C GLN A 98 -2.50 4.47 3.78
N VAL A 99 -2.12 3.57 4.69
CA VAL A 99 -1.51 2.28 4.37
C VAL A 99 -2.40 1.17 4.90
N TYR A 100 -2.75 0.23 4.04
CA TYR A 100 -3.44 -0.97 4.43
C TYR A 100 -2.52 -2.20 4.34
N ILE A 101 -2.52 -3.03 5.36
CA ILE A 101 -1.76 -4.27 5.42
C ILE A 101 -2.69 -5.35 5.93
N ASP A 102 -2.67 -6.52 5.30
CA ASP A 102 -3.26 -7.71 5.88
C ASP A 102 -2.30 -8.91 5.83
N GLY A 103 -2.49 -9.82 6.78
CA GLY A 103 -1.77 -11.08 6.87
C GLY A 103 -2.73 -12.23 7.12
N GLY A 104 -2.25 -13.45 6.87
CA GLY A 104 -2.98 -14.64 7.25
C GLY A 104 -4.24 -14.94 6.45
N HIS A 105 -4.30 -14.61 5.15
CA HIS A 105 -5.32 -15.18 4.25
C HIS A 105 -5.29 -16.70 4.28
N HIS A 106 -4.09 -17.27 4.27
CA HIS A 106 -3.88 -18.69 4.47
C HIS A 106 -3.47 -18.93 5.93
N GLY A 107 -4.27 -19.70 6.66
CA GLY A 107 -4.09 -19.84 8.10
C GLY A 107 -2.79 -20.54 8.51
N ASN A 108 -2.20 -21.36 7.66
CA ASN A 108 -0.94 -22.05 7.92
C ASN A 108 0.32 -21.24 7.49
N GLU A 109 0.15 -20.03 6.98
CA GLU A 109 1.26 -19.16 6.57
C GLU A 109 1.66 -18.22 7.71
N HIS A 110 2.10 -18.80 8.83
CA HIS A 110 2.31 -18.08 10.09
C HIS A 110 3.36 -16.97 10.00
N LEU A 111 4.42 -17.13 9.16
CA LEU A 111 5.46 -16.08 9.02
C LEU A 111 4.88 -14.79 8.42
N GLY A 112 3.95 -14.89 7.47
CA GLY A 112 3.27 -13.70 6.92
C GLY A 112 2.45 -12.97 7.98
N THR A 113 1.75 -13.71 8.84
CA THR A 113 1.01 -13.15 9.99
C THR A 113 1.97 -12.44 10.96
N GLU A 114 3.10 -13.08 11.29
CA GLU A 114 4.10 -12.48 12.18
C GLU A 114 4.78 -11.24 11.58
N LEU A 115 4.99 -11.19 10.27
CA LEU A 115 5.53 -9.98 9.63
C LEU A 115 4.56 -8.81 9.76
N ALA A 116 3.24 -9.04 9.63
CA ALA A 116 2.23 -8.02 9.88
C ALA A 116 2.25 -7.53 11.34
N PHE A 117 2.36 -8.46 12.30
CA PHE A 117 2.50 -8.14 13.72
C PHE A 117 3.77 -7.32 14.00
N LEU A 118 4.92 -7.78 13.53
CA LEU A 118 6.21 -7.10 13.72
C LEU A 118 6.23 -5.71 13.08
N THR A 119 5.51 -5.54 11.95
CA THR A 119 5.36 -4.22 11.32
C THR A 119 4.59 -3.27 12.23
N ALA A 120 3.49 -3.71 12.85
CA ALA A 120 2.76 -2.90 13.83
C ALA A 120 3.61 -2.59 15.07
N GLU A 121 4.23 -3.63 15.66
CA GLU A 121 5.08 -3.52 16.84
C GLU A 121 6.22 -2.52 16.63
N PHE A 122 6.87 -2.53 15.46
CA PHE A 122 7.96 -1.61 15.14
C PHE A 122 7.58 -0.14 15.32
N TYR A 123 6.43 0.28 14.76
CA TYR A 123 6.00 1.68 14.86
C TYR A 123 5.49 2.05 16.26
N ILE A 124 4.85 1.13 16.97
CA ILE A 124 4.38 1.34 18.34
C ILE A 124 5.58 1.46 19.31
N GLU A 125 6.53 0.54 19.22
CA GLU A 125 7.74 0.57 20.07
C GLU A 125 8.65 1.77 19.71
N GLY A 126 8.76 2.10 18.42
CA GLY A 126 9.49 3.27 17.95
C GLY A 126 8.90 4.56 18.52
N TRP A 127 7.57 4.72 18.50
CA TRP A 127 6.89 5.85 19.13
C TRP A 127 7.19 5.91 20.64
N ALA A 128 7.05 4.77 21.34
CA ALA A 128 7.31 4.68 22.77
C ALA A 128 8.78 5.01 23.14
N ALA A 129 9.71 4.69 22.27
CA ALA A 129 11.13 4.99 22.43
C ALA A 129 11.49 6.45 22.07
N GLY A 130 10.57 7.20 21.46
CA GLY A 130 10.83 8.54 20.95
C GLY A 130 11.67 8.55 19.66
N ASP A 131 11.57 7.47 18.87
CA ASP A 131 12.26 7.38 17.58
C ASP A 131 11.71 8.40 16.59
N ALA A 132 12.60 9.20 16.00
CA ALA A 132 12.19 10.32 15.16
C ALA A 132 11.54 9.88 13.85
N GLU A 133 11.90 8.72 13.31
CA GLU A 133 11.33 8.18 12.08
C GLU A 133 9.93 7.63 12.33
N ALA A 134 9.74 6.82 13.36
CA ALA A 134 8.42 6.31 13.74
C ALA A 134 7.44 7.44 14.06
N ILE A 135 7.89 8.47 14.81
CA ILE A 135 7.08 9.66 15.11
C ILE A 135 6.69 10.38 13.80
N ARG A 136 7.67 10.62 12.90
CA ARG A 136 7.40 11.29 11.62
C ARG A 136 6.37 10.51 10.79
N VAL A 137 6.50 9.19 10.72
CA VAL A 137 5.55 8.32 9.99
C VAL A 137 4.16 8.45 10.59
N LEU A 138 4.00 8.25 11.90
CA LEU A 138 2.68 8.28 12.54
C LEU A 138 2.02 9.66 12.57
N GLN A 139 2.80 10.74 12.46
CA GLN A 139 2.26 12.09 12.29
C GLN A 139 1.75 12.38 10.87
N ASN A 140 2.19 11.61 9.88
CA ASN A 140 1.86 11.83 8.48
C ASN A 140 1.07 10.69 7.83
N THR A 141 0.93 9.55 8.52
CA THR A 141 0.36 8.32 7.95
C THR A 141 -0.59 7.66 8.95
N GLU A 142 -1.65 7.06 8.44
CA GLU A 142 -2.52 6.14 9.14
C GLU A 142 -2.22 4.73 8.66
N LEU A 143 -1.73 3.87 9.57
CA LEU A 143 -1.50 2.46 9.31
C LEU A 143 -2.71 1.65 9.77
N HIS A 144 -3.29 0.85 8.90
CA HIS A 144 -4.39 -0.06 9.19
C HIS A 144 -3.89 -1.48 8.93
N ILE A 145 -3.75 -2.29 9.98
CA ILE A 145 -3.11 -3.60 9.89
C ILE A 145 -4.06 -4.69 10.40
N MET A 146 -4.61 -5.49 9.48
CA MET A 146 -5.36 -6.71 9.79
C MET A 146 -4.37 -7.87 9.89
N ILE A 147 -3.85 -8.15 11.09
CA ILE A 147 -2.73 -9.06 11.30
C ILE A 147 -3.09 -10.51 10.93
N MET A 148 -4.33 -10.95 11.22
CA MET A 148 -4.77 -12.33 11.04
C MET A 148 -6.18 -12.37 10.45
N LEU A 149 -6.27 -12.42 9.12
CA LEU A 149 -7.53 -12.39 8.40
C LEU A 149 -8.32 -13.71 8.57
N ASN A 150 -7.66 -14.86 8.49
CA ASN A 150 -8.24 -16.20 8.61
C ASN A 150 -7.89 -16.83 9.98
N ALA A 151 -8.47 -16.28 11.04
CA ALA A 151 -8.20 -16.74 12.42
C ALA A 151 -8.61 -18.21 12.66
N ASP A 152 -9.67 -18.68 11.99
CA ASP A 152 -10.13 -20.06 12.11
C ASP A 152 -9.16 -21.03 11.41
N GLY A 153 -8.66 -20.67 10.24
CA GLY A 153 -7.65 -21.43 9.51
C GLY A 153 -6.30 -21.44 10.22
N ASN A 154 -5.93 -20.34 10.88
CA ASN A 154 -4.71 -20.25 11.69
C ASN A 154 -4.76 -21.23 12.87
N ASP A 155 -5.86 -21.25 13.62
CA ASP A 155 -6.06 -22.17 14.73
C ASP A 155 -6.06 -23.66 14.29
N ALA A 156 -6.54 -23.93 13.07
CA ALA A 156 -6.58 -25.28 12.48
C ALA A 156 -5.29 -25.64 11.71
N ASP A 157 -4.31 -24.74 11.64
CA ASP A 157 -3.08 -24.87 10.85
C ASP A 157 -3.37 -25.33 9.41
N THR A 158 -4.34 -24.67 8.76
CA THR A 158 -4.76 -24.97 7.39
C THR A 158 -4.72 -23.75 6.50
N ARG A 159 -4.43 -23.99 5.21
CA ARG A 159 -4.43 -22.95 4.18
C ARG A 159 -5.80 -22.28 4.04
N TRP A 160 -6.86 -23.07 4.01
CA TRP A 160 -8.22 -22.66 3.70
C TRP A 160 -8.96 -22.13 4.92
N ASN A 161 -10.07 -21.45 4.71
CA ASN A 161 -11.03 -21.21 5.78
C ASN A 161 -11.81 -22.50 6.12
N MET A 162 -12.74 -22.42 7.06
CA MET A 162 -13.47 -23.61 7.53
C MET A 162 -14.55 -24.11 6.54
N ASN A 163 -14.83 -23.36 5.47
CA ASN A 163 -15.59 -23.84 4.31
C ASN A 163 -14.70 -24.50 3.23
N GLN A 164 -13.41 -24.66 3.48
CA GLN A 164 -12.41 -25.17 2.52
C GLN A 164 -12.24 -24.26 1.30
N VAL A 165 -12.44 -22.97 1.47
CA VAL A 165 -12.22 -21.95 0.44
C VAL A 165 -10.83 -21.33 0.62
N ASP A 166 -10.12 -21.15 -0.49
CA ASP A 166 -8.90 -20.35 -0.57
C ASP A 166 -9.32 -18.87 -0.59
N LEU A 167 -9.14 -18.20 0.54
CA LEU A 167 -9.58 -16.81 0.69
C LEU A 167 -8.88 -15.86 -0.29
N ASN A 168 -7.64 -16.21 -0.73
CA ASN A 168 -6.94 -15.43 -1.75
C ASN A 168 -7.29 -15.88 -3.19
N ARG A 169 -8.48 -16.46 -3.39
CA ARG A 169 -9.17 -16.74 -4.66
C ARG A 169 -10.62 -16.26 -4.64
N ASN A 170 -11.04 -15.57 -3.58
CA ASN A 170 -12.46 -15.25 -3.31
C ASN A 170 -12.80 -13.76 -3.49
N TYR A 171 -11.89 -12.94 -4.06
CA TYR A 171 -12.12 -11.50 -4.32
C TYR A 171 -12.73 -11.24 -5.69
N ASP A 172 -13.56 -10.21 -5.80
CA ASP A 172 -14.30 -9.83 -7.03
C ASP A 172 -13.42 -9.02 -8.00
N HIS A 173 -12.31 -9.62 -8.44
CA HIS A 173 -11.53 -9.12 -9.58
C HIS A 173 -10.99 -10.29 -10.38
N HIS A 174 -11.52 -10.48 -11.59
CA HIS A 174 -11.23 -11.68 -12.39
C HIS A 174 -11.46 -13.00 -11.63
N TRP A 175 -12.41 -13.01 -10.73
CA TRP A 175 -12.84 -14.24 -10.07
C TRP A 175 -13.34 -15.27 -11.09
N THR A 176 -13.08 -16.53 -10.85
CA THR A 176 -13.55 -17.62 -11.72
C THR A 176 -13.79 -18.88 -10.89
N GLU A 177 -14.86 -19.60 -11.24
CA GLU A 177 -15.17 -20.92 -10.66
C GLU A 177 -14.18 -22.02 -11.09
N ASP A 178 -13.35 -21.75 -12.11
CA ASP A 178 -12.31 -22.66 -12.58
C ASP A 178 -11.09 -22.70 -11.64
N GLU A 179 -10.92 -21.70 -10.77
CA GLU A 179 -9.89 -21.73 -9.73
C GLU A 179 -10.24 -22.73 -8.62
N THR A 180 -9.23 -23.44 -8.16
CA THR A 180 -9.41 -24.42 -7.08
C THR A 180 -9.80 -23.73 -5.78
N ALA A 181 -10.93 -24.16 -5.19
CA ALA A 181 -11.41 -23.67 -3.91
C ALA A 181 -11.73 -22.15 -3.87
N SER A 182 -12.20 -21.57 -4.98
CA SER A 182 -12.53 -20.12 -5.07
C SER A 182 -13.83 -19.72 -4.37
N GLY A 183 -14.59 -20.70 -3.83
CA GLY A 183 -15.89 -20.47 -3.20
C GLY A 183 -17.06 -20.48 -4.19
N ASP A 184 -18.27 -20.25 -3.70
CA ASP A 184 -19.52 -20.27 -4.51
C ASP A 184 -19.70 -18.98 -5.35
N GLY A 185 -18.87 -17.98 -5.14
CA GLY A 185 -18.87 -16.69 -5.82
C GLY A 185 -17.87 -15.74 -5.19
N PRO A 186 -17.61 -14.58 -5.81
CA PRO A 186 -16.77 -13.57 -5.17
C PRO A 186 -17.38 -13.15 -3.83
N PHE A 187 -16.53 -13.02 -2.82
CA PHE A 187 -16.93 -12.66 -1.45
C PHE A 187 -17.98 -13.60 -0.84
N SER A 188 -17.99 -14.89 -1.25
CA SER A 188 -18.87 -15.89 -0.61
C SER A 188 -18.50 -16.17 0.84
N GLU A 189 -17.27 -15.85 1.24
CA GLU A 189 -16.75 -16.10 2.58
C GLU A 189 -16.82 -14.82 3.44
N PRO A 190 -17.24 -14.94 4.71
CA PRO A 190 -17.35 -13.77 5.60
C PRO A 190 -15.99 -13.05 5.74
N GLU A 191 -14.90 -13.80 5.80
CA GLU A 191 -13.56 -13.25 5.99
C GLU A 191 -13.16 -12.29 4.86
N THR A 192 -13.43 -12.63 3.61
CA THR A 192 -13.11 -11.78 2.45
C THR A 192 -14.11 -10.66 2.26
N ALA A 193 -15.40 -10.92 2.56
CA ALA A 193 -16.45 -9.91 2.51
C ALA A 193 -16.19 -8.78 3.53
N ASN A 194 -15.82 -9.15 4.76
CA ASN A 194 -15.46 -8.19 5.82
C ASN A 194 -14.21 -7.38 5.43
N ASN A 195 -13.18 -8.05 4.89
CA ASN A 195 -11.96 -7.38 4.44
C ASN A 195 -12.28 -6.34 3.34
N ALA A 196 -13.05 -6.73 2.31
CA ALA A 196 -13.44 -5.81 1.24
C ALA A 196 -14.32 -4.65 1.75
N ALA A 197 -15.22 -4.91 2.71
CA ALA A 197 -16.01 -3.87 3.37
C ALA A 197 -15.11 -2.89 4.13
N TYR A 198 -14.14 -3.41 4.90
CA TYR A 198 -13.16 -2.57 5.60
C TYR A 198 -12.36 -1.70 4.64
N MET A 199 -11.85 -2.29 3.55
CA MET A 199 -11.14 -1.54 2.51
C MET A 199 -11.98 -0.38 1.97
N SER A 200 -13.26 -0.62 1.70
CA SER A 200 -14.17 0.39 1.14
C SER A 200 -14.56 1.49 2.12
N GLU A 201 -14.70 1.16 3.41
CA GLU A 201 -15.23 2.09 4.41
C GLU A 201 -14.13 2.91 5.11
N TRP A 202 -12.97 2.29 5.36
CA TRP A 202 -11.93 2.88 6.21
C TRP A 202 -10.71 3.35 5.45
N VAL A 203 -10.37 2.68 4.36
CA VAL A 203 -9.14 2.95 3.61
C VAL A 203 -9.40 3.08 2.11
N ALA A 204 -10.56 3.62 1.73
CA ALA A 204 -10.97 3.76 0.32
C ALA A 204 -9.97 4.53 -0.56
N ASP A 205 -9.10 5.32 0.03
CA ASP A 205 -8.08 6.14 -0.64
C ASP A 205 -6.64 5.71 -0.27
N ALA A 206 -6.42 4.45 0.09
CA ALA A 206 -5.10 3.99 0.49
C ALA A 206 -4.03 4.26 -0.56
N ASP A 207 -2.87 4.67 -0.08
CA ASP A 207 -1.70 4.98 -0.90
C ASP A 207 -0.72 3.79 -0.99
N LEU A 208 -0.99 2.71 -0.24
CA LEU A 208 -0.27 1.44 -0.30
C LEU A 208 -1.14 0.32 0.27
N TYR A 209 -1.12 -0.85 -0.36
CA TYR A 209 -1.65 -2.09 0.19
C TYR A 209 -0.62 -3.22 0.08
N VAL A 210 -0.38 -3.93 1.17
CA VAL A 210 0.47 -5.12 1.19
C VAL A 210 -0.26 -6.27 1.86
N THR A 211 -0.41 -7.38 1.14
CA THR A 211 -0.93 -8.64 1.68
C THR A 211 0.23 -9.60 1.94
N MET A 212 0.33 -10.10 3.18
CA MET A 212 1.46 -10.89 3.65
C MET A 212 1.16 -12.37 3.63
N HIS A 213 2.04 -13.12 3.02
CA HIS A 213 1.95 -14.55 2.77
C HIS A 213 3.27 -15.28 3.07
N THR A 214 3.25 -16.60 2.92
CA THR A 214 4.43 -17.46 3.03
C THR A 214 4.29 -18.62 2.04
N GLY A 215 5.34 -18.92 1.26
CA GLY A 215 5.32 -20.05 0.30
C GLY A 215 6.30 -19.88 -0.83
N THR A 216 6.82 -18.71 -1.00
CA THR A 216 7.98 -18.36 -1.83
C THR A 216 8.60 -17.08 -1.30
N TRP A 217 9.79 -16.73 -1.70
CA TRP A 217 10.42 -15.48 -1.24
C TRP A 217 10.37 -14.43 -2.35
N ILE A 218 9.38 -13.54 -2.30
CA ILE A 218 9.14 -12.54 -3.34
C ILE A 218 8.27 -11.39 -2.86
N LEU A 219 8.53 -10.19 -3.34
CA LEU A 219 7.61 -9.06 -3.33
C LEU A 219 6.93 -8.97 -4.70
N ALA A 220 5.68 -9.40 -4.80
CA ALA A 220 4.97 -9.57 -6.06
C ALA A 220 3.92 -8.47 -6.28
N TYR A 221 4.05 -7.71 -7.39
CA TYR A 221 3.07 -6.70 -7.77
C TYR A 221 2.07 -7.23 -8.83
N PRO A 222 0.92 -6.55 -9.05
CA PRO A 222 -0.07 -6.96 -10.06
C PRO A 222 0.55 -7.10 -11.46
N TRP A 223 -0.01 -7.95 -12.32
CA TRP A 223 -1.20 -8.74 -12.14
C TRP A 223 -0.86 -10.20 -11.83
N GLY A 224 -1.77 -10.91 -11.15
CA GLY A 224 -1.72 -12.38 -11.06
C GLY A 224 -2.46 -13.06 -12.19
N PHE A 225 -3.61 -12.52 -12.62
CA PHE A 225 -4.47 -13.17 -13.63
C PHE A 225 -3.93 -13.11 -15.06
N THR A 226 -3.00 -12.22 -15.37
CA THR A 226 -2.43 -12.02 -16.71
C THR A 226 -0.95 -11.68 -16.66
N PRO A 227 -0.15 -12.11 -17.66
CA PRO A 227 1.25 -11.69 -17.77
C PRO A 227 1.43 -10.25 -18.29
N GLN A 228 0.34 -9.53 -18.60
CA GLN A 228 0.43 -8.13 -19.01
C GLN A 228 0.88 -7.27 -17.82
N MET A 229 1.71 -6.26 -18.10
CA MET A 229 2.13 -5.31 -17.08
C MET A 229 0.96 -4.41 -16.66
N PRO A 230 0.89 -4.04 -15.38
CA PRO A 230 -0.12 -3.10 -14.91
C PRO A 230 0.09 -1.70 -15.51
N PRO A 231 -0.96 -0.85 -15.58
CA PRO A 231 -0.82 0.53 -16.05
C PRO A 231 0.29 1.33 -15.38
N ASP A 232 0.45 1.17 -14.06
CA ASP A 232 1.47 1.85 -13.25
C ASP A 232 2.79 1.05 -13.15
N HIS A 233 3.16 0.26 -14.16
CA HIS A 233 4.32 -0.62 -14.07
C HIS A 233 5.63 0.14 -13.84
N GLU A 234 5.74 1.40 -14.27
CA GLU A 234 6.89 2.25 -14.02
C GLU A 234 7.10 2.52 -12.52
N LEU A 235 6.00 2.74 -11.78
CA LEU A 235 6.04 2.86 -10.32
C LEU A 235 6.56 1.56 -9.68
N PHE A 236 5.99 0.40 -10.05
CA PHE A 236 6.41 -0.88 -9.49
C PHE A 236 7.85 -1.22 -9.82
N THR A 237 8.32 -0.89 -11.03
CA THR A 237 9.72 -1.09 -11.44
C THR A 237 10.65 -0.17 -10.64
N HIS A 238 10.25 1.09 -10.45
CA HIS A 238 11.03 2.02 -9.62
C HIS A 238 11.16 1.52 -8.18
N ILE A 239 10.06 1.06 -7.57
CA ILE A 239 10.10 0.46 -6.22
C ILE A 239 11.02 -0.76 -6.20
N ALA A 240 10.98 -1.61 -7.24
CA ALA A 240 11.87 -2.77 -7.33
C ALA A 240 13.36 -2.36 -7.37
N ASP A 241 13.68 -1.35 -8.18
CA ASP A 241 15.05 -0.85 -8.30
C ASP A 241 15.56 -0.26 -6.97
N GLU A 242 14.71 0.47 -6.24
CA GLU A 242 15.04 1.04 -4.95
C GLU A 242 15.24 -0.04 -3.86
N VAL A 243 14.36 -1.05 -3.81
CA VAL A 243 14.50 -2.18 -2.88
C VAL A 243 15.81 -2.94 -3.16
N HIS A 244 16.13 -3.20 -4.43
CA HIS A 244 17.37 -3.87 -4.82
C HIS A 244 18.61 -3.04 -4.50
N ALA A 245 18.55 -1.73 -4.68
CA ALA A 245 19.69 -0.85 -4.45
C ALA A 245 19.99 -0.62 -2.97
N ASN A 246 18.96 -0.57 -2.12
CA ASN A 246 19.09 -0.05 -0.77
C ASN A 246 18.88 -1.10 0.33
N ILE A 247 18.18 -2.22 0.03
CA ILE A 247 17.77 -3.19 1.07
C ILE A 247 18.28 -4.59 0.73
N SER A 248 17.82 -5.19 -0.35
CA SER A 248 18.19 -6.56 -0.74
C SER A 248 18.25 -6.73 -2.24
N ALA A 249 19.45 -6.90 -2.78
CA ALA A 249 19.65 -7.19 -4.20
C ALA A 249 19.13 -8.58 -4.62
N ASP A 250 18.95 -9.47 -3.64
CA ASP A 250 18.56 -10.86 -3.88
C ASP A 250 17.05 -11.08 -3.80
N LEU A 251 16.27 -10.19 -3.16
CA LEU A 251 14.82 -10.32 -3.06
C LEU A 251 14.17 -10.13 -4.44
N PRO A 252 13.51 -11.13 -5.01
CA PRO A 252 12.79 -10.93 -6.26
C PRO A 252 11.63 -9.94 -6.08
N VAL A 253 11.59 -8.86 -6.90
CA VAL A 253 10.45 -7.94 -6.99
C VAL A 253 9.91 -8.01 -8.41
N ARG A 254 8.74 -8.64 -8.61
CA ARG A 254 8.24 -9.00 -9.95
C ARG A 254 6.73 -8.96 -10.05
N ASN A 255 6.23 -8.91 -11.29
CA ASN A 255 4.85 -9.22 -11.61
C ASN A 255 4.48 -10.64 -11.12
N ALA A 256 3.36 -10.76 -10.41
CA ALA A 256 2.96 -11.99 -9.73
C ALA A 256 2.69 -13.15 -10.68
N ASN A 257 2.06 -12.90 -11.84
CA ASN A 257 1.80 -13.94 -12.83
C ASN A 257 3.09 -14.63 -13.30
N ALA A 258 4.14 -13.84 -13.51
CA ALA A 258 5.44 -14.34 -13.97
C ALA A 258 6.37 -14.75 -12.80
N GLY A 259 6.20 -14.15 -11.64
CA GLY A 259 7.06 -14.37 -10.47
C GLY A 259 6.65 -15.55 -9.61
N ILE A 260 5.35 -15.83 -9.55
CA ILE A 260 4.78 -16.94 -8.78
C ILE A 260 4.12 -17.93 -9.77
N TYR A 261 2.88 -17.68 -10.12
CA TYR A 261 2.09 -18.43 -11.13
C TYR A 261 0.79 -17.66 -11.42
N PRO A 262 0.06 -17.97 -12.51
CA PRO A 262 -1.25 -17.36 -12.78
C PRO A 262 -2.24 -17.60 -11.65
N THR A 263 -2.92 -16.53 -11.18
CA THR A 263 -3.91 -16.58 -10.10
C THR A 263 -5.08 -15.65 -10.41
N HIS A 264 -6.29 -16.04 -9.97
CA HIS A 264 -7.51 -15.25 -10.17
C HIS A 264 -8.19 -14.98 -8.82
N GLY A 265 -8.98 -13.90 -8.72
CA GLY A 265 -9.72 -13.58 -7.51
C GLY A 265 -8.86 -13.28 -6.28
N THR A 266 -7.65 -12.72 -6.47
CA THR A 266 -6.72 -12.41 -5.38
C THR A 266 -6.98 -11.04 -4.78
N SER A 267 -6.69 -10.89 -3.49
CA SER A 267 -6.78 -9.61 -2.77
C SER A 267 -5.92 -8.52 -3.38
N ARG A 268 -4.68 -8.85 -3.81
CA ARG A 268 -3.77 -7.94 -4.50
C ARG A 268 -4.39 -7.38 -5.78
N ASP A 269 -4.91 -8.25 -6.65
CA ASP A 269 -5.46 -7.81 -7.93
C ASP A 269 -6.78 -7.02 -7.73
N TYR A 270 -7.56 -7.34 -6.69
CA TYR A 270 -8.72 -6.55 -6.27
C TYR A 270 -8.31 -5.17 -5.75
N GLY A 271 -7.35 -5.10 -4.84
CA GLY A 271 -6.85 -3.85 -4.28
C GLY A 271 -6.30 -2.90 -5.35
N TYR A 272 -5.61 -3.42 -6.36
CA TYR A 272 -5.13 -2.60 -7.47
C TYR A 272 -6.20 -2.32 -8.51
N GLY A 273 -6.91 -3.34 -8.99
CA GLY A 273 -7.83 -3.20 -10.13
C GLY A 273 -9.16 -2.55 -9.80
N VAL A 274 -9.64 -2.69 -8.55
CA VAL A 274 -10.93 -2.16 -8.09
C VAL A 274 -10.76 -0.95 -7.18
N MET A 275 -9.83 -1.03 -6.23
CA MET A 275 -9.62 0.05 -5.26
C MET A 275 -8.58 1.08 -5.72
N GLY A 276 -7.77 0.76 -6.74
CA GLY A 276 -6.77 1.68 -7.30
C GLY A 276 -5.51 1.87 -6.44
N TYR A 277 -5.25 0.99 -5.47
CA TYR A 277 -4.05 1.07 -4.63
C TYR A 277 -2.82 0.54 -5.34
N PRO A 278 -1.60 1.05 -5.10
CA PRO A 278 -0.39 0.29 -5.40
C PRO A 278 -0.31 -0.89 -4.45
N CYS A 279 -0.28 -2.11 -5.02
CA CYS A 279 -0.45 -3.34 -4.26
C CYS A 279 0.72 -4.29 -4.40
N PHE A 280 1.02 -5.00 -3.32
CA PHE A 280 1.99 -6.09 -3.30
C PHE A 280 1.45 -7.30 -2.53
N THR A 281 1.79 -8.51 -3.01
CA THR A 281 1.84 -9.69 -2.16
C THR A 281 3.28 -9.85 -1.70
N PHE A 282 3.51 -9.91 -0.40
CA PHE A 282 4.81 -10.18 0.16
C PHE A 282 4.84 -11.62 0.72
N GLU A 283 5.55 -12.48 0.05
CA GLU A 283 5.78 -13.86 0.42
C GLU A 283 7.12 -13.95 1.17
N THR A 284 7.11 -14.43 2.40
CA THR A 284 8.22 -14.28 3.35
C THR A 284 9.25 -15.39 3.34
N ASP A 285 8.93 -16.57 2.82
CA ASP A 285 9.83 -17.73 2.77
C ASP A 285 9.45 -18.69 1.65
N ASP A 286 10.42 -19.37 1.05
CA ASP A 286 10.24 -20.32 -0.04
C ASP A 286 10.24 -21.79 0.39
N GLU A 287 10.59 -22.12 1.63
CA GLU A 287 10.76 -23.50 2.09
C GLU A 287 9.93 -23.85 3.34
N GLN A 288 9.60 -22.88 4.19
CA GLN A 288 9.04 -23.18 5.50
C GLN A 288 7.87 -22.26 5.87
N PHE A 289 6.70 -22.84 6.11
CA PHE A 289 5.56 -22.14 6.70
C PHE A 289 5.73 -21.91 8.20
N LEU A 290 6.52 -22.74 8.88
CA LEU A 290 6.87 -22.67 10.29
C LEU A 290 8.37 -22.90 10.48
N LEU A 291 9.00 -22.09 11.30
CA LEU A 291 10.38 -22.32 11.76
C LEU A 291 10.38 -23.29 12.92
N TRP A 292 11.12 -24.38 12.80
CA TRP A 292 11.25 -25.41 13.82
C TRP A 292 12.50 -25.23 14.72
N THR A 293 13.15 -24.09 14.62
CA THR A 293 14.34 -23.77 15.43
C THR A 293 14.05 -22.58 16.34
N VAL A 294 14.70 -22.53 17.50
CA VAL A 294 14.64 -21.41 18.47
C VAL A 294 15.40 -20.20 17.91
N GLN A 295 15.06 -19.74 16.74
CA GLN A 295 15.55 -18.51 16.18
C GLN A 295 14.54 -17.42 16.42
N SER A 296 14.98 -16.20 16.73
CA SER A 296 14.07 -15.07 16.84
C SER A 296 13.36 -14.82 15.52
N LEU A 297 12.05 -14.68 15.56
CA LEU A 297 11.26 -14.35 14.38
C LEU A 297 11.69 -13.02 13.77
N SER A 298 11.98 -12.03 14.62
CA SER A 298 12.44 -10.71 14.17
C SER A 298 13.80 -10.81 13.44
N ASP A 299 14.71 -11.66 13.89
CA ASP A 299 15.99 -11.88 13.19
C ASP A 299 15.76 -12.55 11.82
N ARG A 300 14.79 -13.50 11.73
CA ARG A 300 14.46 -14.20 10.49
C ARG A 300 13.77 -13.29 9.48
N LEU A 301 12.89 -12.42 9.93
CA LEU A 301 12.10 -11.51 9.10
C LEU A 301 12.72 -10.10 8.99
N ALA A 302 14.01 -9.96 9.33
CA ALA A 302 14.64 -8.64 9.38
C ALA A 302 14.67 -7.92 8.02
N VAL A 303 14.94 -8.65 6.93
CA VAL A 303 14.94 -8.08 5.57
C VAL A 303 13.54 -7.68 5.15
N GLU A 304 12.56 -8.56 5.40
CA GLU A 304 11.17 -8.33 5.06
C GLU A 304 10.60 -7.13 5.84
N LEU A 305 10.93 -7.01 7.12
CA LEU A 305 10.55 -5.86 7.93
C LEU A 305 11.21 -4.56 7.43
N GLU A 306 12.47 -4.61 6.99
CA GLU A 306 13.15 -3.45 6.40
C GLU A 306 12.48 -3.02 5.09
N VAL A 307 12.04 -3.96 4.26
CA VAL A 307 11.26 -3.66 3.04
C VAL A 307 9.91 -3.02 3.41
N MET A 308 9.20 -3.56 4.41
CA MET A 308 7.93 -2.98 4.87
C MET A 308 8.11 -1.55 5.37
N ARG A 309 9.14 -1.29 6.18
CA ARG A 309 9.50 0.06 6.61
C ARG A 309 9.74 0.97 5.43
N TYR A 310 10.57 0.54 4.47
CA TYR A 310 10.85 1.33 3.27
C TYR A 310 9.57 1.69 2.51
N LEU A 311 8.67 0.73 2.31
CA LEU A 311 7.40 0.97 1.62
C LEU A 311 6.52 1.97 2.39
N ILE A 312 6.44 1.85 3.71
CA ILE A 312 5.63 2.73 4.56
C ILE A 312 6.26 4.13 4.67
N ASP A 313 7.57 4.21 4.92
CA ASP A 313 8.27 5.47 5.11
C ASP A 313 8.27 6.37 3.87
N ASN A 314 8.13 5.75 2.70
CA ASN A 314 8.08 6.42 1.40
C ASN A 314 6.68 6.48 0.78
N VAL A 315 5.62 6.13 1.52
CA VAL A 315 4.24 6.07 1.00
C VAL A 315 3.79 7.38 0.35
N TRP A 316 4.33 8.50 0.82
CA TRP A 316 4.08 9.82 0.24
C TRP A 316 4.40 9.87 -1.27
N TYR A 317 5.35 9.10 -1.76
CA TYR A 317 5.78 9.09 -3.17
C TYR A 317 5.00 8.13 -4.08
N TRP A 318 4.19 7.21 -3.52
CA TRP A 318 3.52 6.17 -4.30
C TRP A 318 2.33 6.64 -5.14
N ARG A 319 2.18 7.93 -5.32
CA ARG A 319 1.17 8.55 -6.17
C ARG A 319 1.73 9.72 -6.96
N ALA A 320 0.98 10.22 -7.95
CA ALA A 320 1.21 11.52 -8.53
C ALA A 320 0.95 12.60 -7.47
N ARG A 321 1.82 13.61 -7.43
CA ARG A 321 1.70 14.81 -6.57
C ARG A 321 1.99 16.02 -7.42
N LEU A 322 0.94 16.57 -7.97
CA LEU A 322 1.04 17.66 -8.89
C LEU A 322 0.96 19.00 -8.17
N ASP A 323 1.77 19.93 -8.61
CA ASP A 323 1.70 21.33 -8.20
C ASP A 323 1.81 22.22 -9.44
N VAL A 324 1.11 23.35 -9.46
CA VAL A 324 1.12 24.32 -10.55
C VAL A 324 2.11 25.40 -10.24
N ARG A 325 3.23 25.45 -10.96
CA ARG A 325 4.25 26.51 -10.82
C ARG A 325 3.82 27.84 -11.42
N SER A 326 3.10 27.77 -12.54
CA SER A 326 2.55 28.96 -13.19
C SER A 326 1.31 28.62 -14.00
N LEU A 327 0.38 29.56 -14.07
CA LEU A 327 -0.79 29.50 -14.93
C LEU A 327 -0.99 30.87 -15.59
N GLU A 328 -0.98 30.90 -16.92
CA GLU A 328 -1.17 32.11 -17.71
C GLU A 328 -2.30 31.94 -18.72
N VAL A 329 -3.22 32.91 -18.76
CA VAL A 329 -4.27 32.95 -19.79
C VAL A 329 -3.86 33.89 -20.90
N ARG A 330 -3.73 33.35 -22.12
CA ARG A 330 -3.31 34.11 -23.31
C ARG A 330 -4.33 33.97 -24.45
N GLY A 331 -5.33 34.82 -24.44
CA GLY A 331 -6.43 34.77 -25.40
C GLY A 331 -7.25 33.48 -25.24
N GLU A 332 -7.20 32.59 -26.23
CA GLU A 332 -7.95 31.32 -26.24
C GLU A 332 -7.09 30.12 -25.75
N VAL A 333 -5.98 30.40 -25.06
CA VAL A 333 -5.09 29.36 -24.53
C VAL A 333 -4.80 29.59 -23.07
N VAL A 334 -4.90 28.55 -22.25
CA VAL A 334 -4.34 28.50 -20.92
C VAL A 334 -3.03 27.73 -21.00
N GLU A 335 -1.94 28.43 -20.66
CA GLU A 335 -0.60 27.84 -20.53
C GLU A 335 -0.35 27.54 -19.06
N VAL A 336 -0.01 26.29 -18.73
CA VAL A 336 0.23 25.84 -17.37
C VAL A 336 1.53 25.04 -17.29
N ASP A 337 2.36 25.36 -16.30
CA ASP A 337 3.53 24.59 -15.91
C ASP A 337 3.19 23.77 -14.66
N VAL A 338 3.27 22.46 -14.78
CA VAL A 338 2.96 21.51 -13.70
C VAL A 338 4.20 20.70 -13.38
N VAL A 339 4.47 20.53 -12.09
CA VAL A 339 5.51 19.62 -11.58
C VAL A 339 4.86 18.44 -10.89
N ASN A 340 5.41 17.25 -11.08
CA ASN A 340 5.05 16.05 -10.34
C ASN A 340 6.18 15.65 -9.40
N TYR A 341 5.94 15.77 -8.11
CA TYR A 341 6.89 15.38 -7.05
C TYR A 341 6.77 13.91 -6.66
N GLY A 342 5.69 13.23 -7.09
CA GLY A 342 5.46 11.81 -6.83
C GLY A 342 6.16 10.90 -7.83
N TRP A 343 6.20 9.61 -7.51
CA TRP A 343 6.83 8.59 -8.36
C TRP A 343 5.82 7.83 -9.24
N ALA A 344 4.54 8.14 -9.13
CA ALA A 344 3.54 7.69 -10.09
C ALA A 344 3.26 8.77 -11.13
N SER A 345 3.05 8.35 -12.37
CA SER A 345 2.50 9.19 -13.44
C SER A 345 0.98 9.33 -13.28
N THR A 346 0.41 10.36 -13.91
CA THR A 346 -1.03 10.43 -14.16
C THR A 346 -1.29 10.63 -15.65
N ALA A 347 -2.31 9.96 -16.16
CA ALA A 347 -2.79 10.17 -17.54
C ALA A 347 -3.87 11.25 -17.61
N ASN A 348 -4.50 11.57 -16.49
CA ASN A 348 -5.69 12.37 -16.39
C ASN A 348 -5.50 13.53 -15.40
N ALA A 349 -4.78 14.58 -15.83
CA ALA A 349 -4.79 15.87 -15.15
C ALA A 349 -5.64 16.87 -15.94
N SER A 350 -6.35 17.79 -15.29
CA SER A 350 -7.15 18.83 -15.92
C SER A 350 -7.18 20.09 -15.06
N ILE A 351 -7.23 21.24 -15.69
CA ILE A 351 -7.38 22.55 -15.03
C ILE A 351 -8.85 22.94 -15.08
N HIS A 352 -9.38 23.37 -13.95
CA HIS A 352 -10.78 23.81 -13.80
C HIS A 352 -10.80 25.27 -13.38
N TYR A 353 -11.79 26.01 -13.86
CA TYR A 353 -12.10 27.37 -13.44
C TYR A 353 -13.57 27.46 -13.00
N SER A 354 -13.80 27.90 -11.77
CA SER A 354 -15.12 28.09 -11.18
C SER A 354 -15.33 29.55 -10.81
N ASP A 355 -16.58 30.00 -10.81
CA ASP A 355 -16.94 31.35 -10.37
C ASP A 355 -16.83 31.52 -8.83
N SER A 356 -17.22 32.69 -8.34
CA SER A 356 -17.21 33.02 -6.90
C SER A 356 -18.20 32.17 -6.08
N ASP A 357 -19.19 31.57 -6.71
CA ASP A 357 -20.21 30.73 -6.08
C ASP A 357 -19.81 29.24 -6.15
N GLY A 358 -18.68 28.92 -6.82
CA GLY A 358 -18.15 27.57 -6.98
C GLY A 358 -18.75 26.82 -8.18
N GLU A 359 -19.53 27.48 -9.06
CA GLU A 359 -20.04 26.87 -10.28
C GLU A 359 -18.90 26.72 -11.31
N LEU A 360 -18.74 25.51 -11.86
CA LEU A 360 -17.73 25.21 -12.87
C LEU A 360 -18.06 25.93 -14.18
N LEU A 361 -17.24 26.88 -14.58
CA LEU A 361 -17.40 27.65 -15.81
C LEU A 361 -16.61 27.07 -16.99
N TRP A 362 -15.46 26.47 -16.70
CA TRP A 362 -14.57 25.90 -17.71
C TRP A 362 -13.68 24.80 -17.14
N HIS A 363 -13.38 23.82 -17.95
CA HIS A 363 -12.31 22.83 -17.69
C HIS A 363 -11.55 22.48 -18.97
N SER A 364 -10.29 22.14 -18.81
CA SER A 364 -9.46 21.70 -19.93
C SER A 364 -9.77 20.27 -20.36
N ALA A 365 -9.35 19.90 -21.57
CA ALA A 365 -9.15 18.49 -21.89
C ALA A 365 -8.10 17.88 -20.94
N PRO A 366 -8.18 16.56 -20.63
CA PRO A 366 -7.19 15.89 -19.81
C PRO A 366 -5.82 15.86 -20.49
N PHE A 367 -4.76 15.93 -19.67
CA PHE A 367 -3.37 15.80 -20.10
C PHE A 367 -2.58 14.91 -19.13
N GLY A 368 -1.53 14.28 -19.63
CA GLY A 368 -0.65 13.41 -18.82
C GLY A 368 0.50 14.19 -18.18
N VAL A 369 0.90 13.77 -16.98
CA VAL A 369 2.10 14.25 -16.29
C VAL A 369 2.90 13.04 -15.81
N ASN A 370 4.14 12.91 -16.27
CA ASN A 370 4.98 11.79 -15.89
C ASN A 370 5.51 11.93 -14.46
N ALA A 371 5.86 10.79 -13.86
CA ALA A 371 6.48 10.72 -12.54
C ALA A 371 7.76 11.57 -12.47
N SER A 372 7.95 12.26 -11.35
CA SER A 372 9.16 13.03 -11.03
C SER A 372 9.60 13.99 -12.16
N ASN A 373 8.66 14.60 -12.86
CA ASN A 373 8.94 15.42 -14.05
C ASN A 373 8.16 16.73 -14.03
N ASP A 374 8.72 17.74 -14.75
CA ASP A 374 8.06 18.98 -15.09
C ASP A 374 7.35 18.83 -16.45
N SER A 375 6.14 19.34 -16.55
CA SER A 375 5.35 19.31 -17.78
C SER A 375 4.74 20.67 -18.05
N GLN A 376 4.79 21.11 -19.31
CA GLN A 376 4.09 22.28 -19.78
C GLN A 376 2.92 21.87 -20.67
N ALA A 377 1.72 22.37 -20.37
CA ALA A 377 0.54 22.12 -21.17
C ALA A 377 -0.03 23.42 -21.74
N PHE A 378 -0.52 23.35 -22.98
CA PHE A 378 -1.23 24.43 -23.68
C PHE A 378 -2.66 23.96 -23.92
N LEU A 379 -3.59 24.53 -23.18
CA LEU A 379 -4.95 24.06 -23.07
C LEU A 379 -5.88 25.01 -23.85
N ASP A 380 -6.78 24.43 -24.66
CA ASP A 380 -7.78 25.21 -25.40
C ASP A 380 -8.78 25.85 -24.43
N ALA A 381 -8.83 27.16 -24.43
CA ALA A 381 -9.72 27.98 -23.62
C ALA A 381 -10.67 28.86 -24.47
N SER A 382 -10.95 28.45 -25.71
CA SER A 382 -11.85 29.19 -26.62
C SER A 382 -13.26 29.39 -26.06
N ASN A 383 -13.68 28.55 -25.12
CA ASN A 383 -14.96 28.64 -24.41
C ASN A 383 -14.90 29.41 -23.09
N LEU A 384 -13.71 29.82 -22.65
CA LEU A 384 -13.52 30.58 -21.42
C LEU A 384 -13.88 32.04 -21.67
N THR A 385 -14.99 32.50 -21.10
CA THR A 385 -15.57 33.82 -21.41
C THR A 385 -15.07 34.94 -20.51
N SER A 386 -14.61 34.64 -19.30
CA SER A 386 -14.07 35.58 -18.31
C SER A 386 -13.26 34.82 -17.28
N VAL A 387 -12.23 35.51 -16.72
CA VAL A 387 -11.40 35.00 -15.61
C VAL A 387 -11.47 35.93 -14.39
N GLU A 388 -12.49 36.81 -14.30
CA GLU A 388 -12.62 37.75 -13.20
C GLU A 388 -13.36 37.13 -12.01
N GLY A 389 -12.74 37.17 -10.84
CA GLY A 389 -13.36 36.87 -9.55
C GLY A 389 -13.62 35.36 -9.27
N GLY A 390 -13.13 34.48 -10.12
CA GLY A 390 -13.24 33.03 -9.91
C GLY A 390 -11.98 32.40 -9.34
N THR A 391 -12.03 31.09 -9.18
CA THR A 391 -10.95 30.27 -8.62
C THR A 391 -10.51 29.20 -9.62
N TRP A 392 -9.21 28.92 -9.61
CA TRP A 392 -8.61 27.87 -10.40
C TRP A 392 -8.31 26.66 -9.52
N SER A 393 -8.47 25.46 -10.08
CA SER A 393 -8.08 24.24 -9.41
C SER A 393 -7.49 23.23 -10.40
N LEU A 394 -6.56 22.42 -9.91
CA LEU A 394 -5.96 21.30 -10.60
C LEU A 394 -6.66 20.03 -10.12
N HIS A 395 -7.16 19.23 -11.07
CA HIS A 395 -7.77 17.93 -10.81
C HIS A 395 -6.95 16.85 -11.49
N TYR A 396 -6.62 15.76 -10.79
CA TYR A 396 -5.84 14.67 -11.36
C TYR A 396 -6.11 13.35 -10.65
N GLN A 397 -5.88 12.23 -11.35
CA GLN A 397 -5.87 10.91 -10.72
C GLN A 397 -4.52 10.65 -10.05
N LYS A 398 -4.54 10.00 -8.90
CA LYS A 398 -3.33 9.67 -8.14
C LYS A 398 -2.36 8.76 -8.91
N ARG A 399 -2.86 7.96 -9.88
CA ARG A 399 -2.11 6.95 -10.65
C ARG A 399 -2.74 6.76 -12.04
N VAL A 400 -2.10 5.99 -12.90
CA VAL A 400 -2.58 5.73 -14.27
C VAL A 400 -3.76 4.76 -14.30
N ILE A 401 -3.86 3.84 -13.33
CA ILE A 401 -4.99 2.90 -13.26
C ILE A 401 -6.33 3.66 -13.14
N ASP A 402 -7.32 3.30 -13.93
CA ASP A 402 -8.63 3.98 -13.97
C ASP A 402 -9.34 4.01 -12.60
N ALA A 403 -9.12 3.00 -11.76
CA ALA A 403 -9.67 2.92 -10.41
C ALA A 403 -9.02 3.90 -9.43
N ALA A 404 -7.88 4.53 -9.77
CA ALA A 404 -7.21 5.45 -8.86
C ALA A 404 -8.06 6.66 -8.51
N VAL A 405 -8.00 7.07 -7.25
CA VAL A 405 -8.77 8.20 -6.70
C VAL A 405 -8.35 9.52 -7.35
N TRP A 406 -9.33 10.42 -7.50
CA TRP A 406 -9.13 11.77 -7.98
C TRP A 406 -8.78 12.71 -6.83
N VAL A 407 -7.84 13.62 -7.09
CA VAL A 407 -7.46 14.72 -6.21
C VAL A 407 -7.87 16.04 -6.86
N ALA A 408 -8.36 16.98 -6.07
CA ALA A 408 -8.67 18.34 -6.47
C ALA A 408 -7.93 19.30 -5.54
N GLU A 409 -7.05 20.12 -6.10
CA GLU A 409 -6.23 21.07 -5.36
C GLU A 409 -6.44 22.48 -5.88
N PRO A 410 -6.63 23.49 -4.99
CA PRO A 410 -6.69 24.89 -5.41
C PRO A 410 -5.34 25.29 -6.03
N ILE A 411 -5.39 26.14 -7.05
CA ILE A 411 -4.19 26.76 -7.61
C ILE A 411 -4.05 28.12 -6.94
N ASP A 412 -3.10 28.20 -6.01
CA ASP A 412 -2.77 29.43 -5.30
C ASP A 412 -1.78 30.25 -6.14
N GLY A 413 -2.04 31.53 -6.28
CA GLY A 413 -1.12 32.46 -6.96
C GLY A 413 -1.82 33.47 -7.85
N GLU A 414 -1.04 34.42 -8.36
CA GLU A 414 -1.52 35.43 -9.30
C GLU A 414 -1.64 34.81 -10.69
N VAL A 415 -2.86 34.52 -11.13
CA VAL A 415 -3.13 34.12 -12.51
C VAL A 415 -2.92 35.32 -13.41
N ILE A 416 -1.94 35.25 -14.28
CA ILE A 416 -1.62 36.32 -15.20
C ILE A 416 -2.58 36.27 -16.40
N ASP A 417 -3.58 37.15 -16.40
CA ASP A 417 -4.39 37.39 -17.59
C ASP A 417 -3.65 38.37 -18.53
N ILE A 418 -3.02 37.82 -19.55
CA ILE A 418 -2.49 38.58 -20.66
C ILE A 418 -3.63 38.79 -21.66
N GLY A 419 -4.56 39.71 -21.33
CA GLY A 419 -5.71 40.03 -22.15
C GLY A 419 -5.34 40.16 -23.63
N ALA A 420 -6.20 39.68 -24.49
CA ALA A 420 -6.03 39.66 -25.92
C ALA A 420 -5.59 41.05 -26.43
N LYS A 421 -4.30 41.27 -26.72
CA LYS A 421 -3.91 42.36 -27.62
C LYS A 421 -4.59 42.05 -28.96
N LYS A 422 -5.64 42.84 -29.25
CA LYS A 422 -6.23 42.84 -30.57
C LYS A 422 -5.12 43.05 -31.59
N SER A 423 -4.97 42.07 -32.46
CA SER A 423 -4.21 42.05 -33.70
C SER A 423 -2.69 41.99 -33.66
N ALA A 424 -2.16 40.80 -33.78
CA ALA A 424 -1.26 40.46 -34.87
C ALA A 424 -1.42 38.99 -35.12
N LEU A 425 -1.84 38.62 -36.30
CA LEU A 425 -1.84 37.23 -36.79
C LEU A 425 -0.46 36.62 -36.53
N LEU A 426 -0.30 35.88 -35.46
CA LEU A 426 0.78 34.95 -35.35
C LEU A 426 0.44 33.81 -36.33
N PRO A 427 1.34 33.41 -37.20
CA PRO A 427 1.10 32.27 -38.07
C PRO A 427 0.83 31.07 -37.17
N ALA A 428 -0.26 30.33 -37.44
CA ALA A 428 -0.55 29.06 -36.80
C ALA A 428 0.75 28.28 -36.62
N PRO A 429 0.97 27.64 -35.44
CA PRO A 429 2.15 26.79 -35.25
C PRO A 429 2.17 25.81 -36.40
N SER A 430 3.20 25.93 -37.24
CA SER A 430 3.28 25.18 -38.49
C SER A 430 3.24 23.70 -38.12
N LEU A 431 2.44 22.94 -38.85
CA LEU A 431 2.43 21.46 -38.87
C LEU A 431 3.84 20.81 -38.90
N LEU A 432 4.89 21.61 -39.06
CA LEU A 432 6.30 21.20 -39.05
C LEU A 432 6.80 20.80 -37.63
N LEU A 433 6.29 21.38 -36.54
CA LEU A 433 6.74 21.03 -35.18
C LEU A 433 6.13 19.71 -34.72
N SER A 434 4.88 19.43 -35.08
CA SER A 434 4.26 18.13 -34.83
C SER A 434 4.91 16.98 -35.63
N LEU A 435 5.51 17.27 -36.80
CA LEU A 435 6.26 16.29 -37.59
C LEU A 435 7.67 16.04 -36.99
N ILE A 436 8.28 17.02 -36.34
CA ILE A 436 9.60 16.86 -35.71
C ILE A 436 9.52 16.02 -34.44
N ALA A 437 8.44 16.14 -33.65
CA ALA A 437 8.20 15.28 -32.48
C ALA A 437 7.89 13.82 -32.88
N LEU A 438 7.17 13.61 -34.01
CA LEU A 438 6.91 12.27 -34.58
C LEU A 438 8.13 11.65 -35.26
N LEU A 439 9.04 12.45 -35.85
CA LEU A 439 10.28 11.99 -36.47
C LEU A 439 11.39 11.74 -35.42
N GLY A 440 11.41 12.43 -34.29
CA GLY A 440 12.31 12.17 -33.17
C GLY A 440 12.05 10.82 -32.51
N ALA A 441 10.79 10.46 -32.33
CA ALA A 441 10.38 9.17 -31.77
C ALA A 441 10.62 7.97 -32.74
N ALA A 442 10.72 8.22 -34.06
CA ALA A 442 10.98 7.18 -35.04
C ALA A 442 12.47 6.90 -35.26
N LEU A 443 13.36 7.84 -34.94
CA LEU A 443 14.80 7.70 -35.11
C LEU A 443 15.53 7.08 -33.90
N THR A 444 14.96 7.09 -32.73
CA THR A 444 15.50 6.41 -31.51
C THR A 444 15.21 4.91 -31.46
N ARG A 445 14.42 4.36 -32.41
CA ARG A 445 14.10 2.92 -32.50
C ARG A 445 14.99 2.11 -33.43
N ARG A 446 16.13 2.64 -33.86
CA ARG A 446 17.02 1.95 -34.85
C ARG A 446 18.48 1.80 -34.40
N GLU A 447 18.80 1.86 -33.12
CA GLU A 447 20.10 1.36 -32.62
C GLU A 447 19.88 0.83 -31.22
N ASN A 448 19.48 -0.47 -31.14
CA ASN A 448 19.99 -1.51 -30.22
C ASN A 448 19.26 -2.82 -30.54
#